data_58408b846b3797e0c9b731692f07cee0
#
_entry.id   58408b846b3797e0c9b731692f07cee0
#
_cell.length_a   1.000
_cell.length_b   1.000
_cell.length_c   1.000
_cell.angle_alpha   90.00
_cell.angle_beta   90.00
_cell.angle_gamma   90.00
#
_symmetry.space_group_name_H-M   'P 1'
#
loop_
_entity.id
_entity.type
_entity.pdbx_description
1 polymer ?
#
loop_
_entity_poly.entity_id
_entity_poly.type
_entity_poly.pdbx_seq_one_letter_code
_entity_poly.pdbx_strand_id
1 'polypeptide(L)'
;DSIQVLHGQLVMGHEAQSFTTDGDTTAYWITDPSGQLETQYKAALPPEASPYTAVPAQLKVRLKGPATEGFAAEYDGVMEVVEILSVGK
;
A
#
# COMPACT_ATOMS: atom_id res chain seq x y z
N ASP A 1 15.35 11.65 -3.39
CA ASP A 1 14.59 10.41 -3.57
C ASP A 1 14.97 9.40 -2.51
N SER A 2 13.99 8.96 -1.75
CA SER A 2 14.22 7.99 -0.69
C SER A 2 13.54 6.68 -1.05
N ILE A 3 14.32 5.62 -1.18
CA ILE A 3 13.80 4.28 -1.39
C ILE A 3 14.02 3.50 -0.11
N GLN A 4 12.95 2.88 0.39
CA GLN A 4 12.99 2.15 1.65
C GLN A 4 12.26 0.82 1.51
N VAL A 5 12.71 -0.16 2.29
CA VAL A 5 12.00 -1.42 2.44
C VAL A 5 11.17 -1.31 3.72
N LEU A 6 9.85 -1.41 3.58
CA LEU A 6 8.94 -1.26 4.70
C LEU A 6 8.03 -2.47 4.80
N HIS A 7 7.70 -2.84 6.03
CA HIS A 7 6.73 -3.89 6.31
C HIS A 7 5.54 -3.26 7.04
N GLY A 8 4.34 -3.60 6.62
CA GLY A 8 3.16 -3.03 7.24
C GLY A 8 1.89 -3.66 6.72
N GLN A 9 0.79 -2.95 6.89
CA GLN A 9 -0.53 -3.42 6.48
C GLN A 9 -0.96 -2.72 5.21
N LEU A 10 -1.33 -3.50 4.22
CA LEU A 10 -1.77 -3.02 2.92
C LEU A 10 -3.28 -3.15 2.80
N VAL A 11 -3.94 -2.07 2.41
CA VAL A 11 -5.37 -2.08 2.11
C VAL A 11 -5.53 -1.53 0.70
N MET A 12 -6.16 -2.31 -0.15
CA MET A 12 -6.45 -1.88 -1.52
C MET A 12 -7.91 -2.13 -1.83
N GLY A 13 -8.53 -1.17 -2.46
CA GLY A 13 -9.91 -1.28 -2.84
C GLY A 13 -10.23 -0.27 -3.92
N HIS A 14 -11.52 -0.07 -4.16
CA HIS A 14 -11.96 0.77 -5.26
C HIS A 14 -11.56 2.23 -5.08
N GLU A 15 -11.61 2.72 -3.85
CA GLU A 15 -11.32 4.13 -3.54
C GLU A 15 -10.22 4.28 -2.50
N ALA A 16 -9.56 3.21 -2.13
CA ALA A 16 -8.53 3.25 -1.09
C ALA A 16 -7.36 2.38 -1.49
N GLN A 17 -6.17 2.95 -1.45
CA GLN A 17 -4.93 2.22 -1.63
C GLN A 17 -3.99 2.77 -0.57
N SER A 18 -3.92 2.10 0.58
CA SER A 18 -3.15 2.62 1.68
C SER A 18 -2.19 1.58 2.23
N PHE A 19 -1.09 2.06 2.76
CA PHE A 19 -0.09 1.23 3.40
C PHE A 19 0.32 1.90 4.72
N THR A 20 0.18 1.16 5.82
CA THR A 20 0.54 1.64 7.14
C THR A 20 1.71 0.81 7.64
N THR A 21 2.86 1.44 7.84
CA THR A 21 4.05 0.76 8.31
C THR A 21 3.83 0.25 9.74
N ASP A 22 4.36 -0.94 10.03
CA ASP A 22 4.27 -1.52 11.38
C ASP A 22 4.84 -0.55 12.40
N GLY A 23 4.11 -0.38 13.49
CA GLY A 23 4.53 0.52 14.56
C GLY A 23 4.20 1.97 14.30
N ASP A 24 3.61 2.28 13.17
CA ASP A 24 3.20 3.64 12.82
C ASP A 24 1.69 3.68 12.73
N THR A 25 1.10 4.86 12.95
CA THR A 25 -0.34 5.07 12.82
C THR A 25 -0.68 5.89 11.58
N THR A 26 0.32 6.29 10.82
CA THR A 26 0.13 7.11 9.62
C THR A 26 -0.08 6.23 8.40
N ALA A 27 -1.18 6.46 7.70
CA ALA A 27 -1.46 5.75 6.44
C ALA A 27 -0.99 6.60 5.27
N TYR A 28 -0.32 5.95 4.32
CA TYR A 28 0.15 6.58 3.11
C TYR A 28 -0.58 6.03 1.90
N TRP A 29 -0.81 6.88 0.92
CA TRP A 29 -1.36 6.42 -0.37
C TRP A 29 -0.29 5.62 -1.09
N ILE A 30 -0.63 4.42 -1.54
CA ILE A 30 0.32 3.53 -2.21
C ILE A 30 -0.04 3.45 -3.69
N THR A 31 0.96 3.59 -4.56
CA THR A 31 0.77 3.44 -6.00
C THR A 31 1.69 2.35 -6.51
N ASP A 32 1.21 1.59 -7.49
CA ASP A 32 1.99 0.53 -8.12
C ASP A 32 1.86 0.64 -9.64
N PRO A 33 2.86 1.21 -10.31
CA PRO A 33 2.80 1.34 -11.77
C PRO A 33 2.72 0.01 -12.51
N SER A 34 3.22 -1.08 -11.90
CA SER A 34 3.17 -2.40 -12.55
C SER A 34 1.80 -3.04 -12.48
N GLY A 35 0.95 -2.63 -11.53
CA GLY A 35 -0.36 -3.22 -11.30
C GLY A 35 -0.33 -4.58 -10.62
N GLN A 36 0.83 -5.10 -10.28
CA GLN A 36 0.94 -6.42 -9.68
C GLN A 36 0.54 -6.44 -8.20
N LEU A 37 0.68 -5.31 -7.52
CA LEU A 37 0.39 -5.25 -6.11
C LEU A 37 -1.07 -5.57 -5.82
N GLU A 38 -1.97 -5.00 -6.61
CA GLU A 38 -3.40 -5.28 -6.46
C GLU A 38 -3.71 -6.75 -6.69
N THR A 39 -3.11 -7.33 -7.73
CA THR A 39 -3.29 -8.75 -8.02
C THR A 39 -2.83 -9.63 -6.87
N GLN A 40 -1.66 -9.32 -6.30
CA GLN A 40 -1.14 -10.09 -5.18
C GLN A 40 -1.96 -9.87 -3.92
N TYR A 41 -2.44 -8.65 -3.70
CA TYR A 41 -3.30 -8.35 -2.57
C TYR A 41 -4.58 -9.20 -2.63
N LYS A 42 -5.23 -9.24 -3.79
CA LYS A 42 -6.46 -10.01 -3.94
C LYS A 42 -6.20 -11.51 -3.78
N ALA A 43 -5.06 -11.98 -4.27
CA ALA A 43 -4.70 -13.39 -4.14
C ALA A 43 -4.41 -13.77 -2.69
N ALA A 44 -3.98 -12.81 -1.87
CA ALA A 44 -3.71 -13.06 -0.46
C ALA A 44 -4.96 -13.02 0.41
N LEU A 45 -6.06 -12.48 -0.10
CA LEU A 45 -7.31 -12.40 0.66
C LEU A 45 -8.02 -13.75 0.65
N PRO A 46 -8.56 -14.19 1.81
CA PRO A 46 -9.44 -15.36 1.80
C PRO A 46 -10.75 -15.07 1.06
N PRO A 47 -11.43 -16.11 0.54
CA PRO A 47 -12.66 -15.90 -0.23
C PRO A 47 -13.76 -15.15 0.51
N GLU A 48 -13.78 -15.24 1.84
CA GLU A 48 -14.81 -14.60 2.66
C GLU A 48 -14.38 -13.24 3.18
N ALA A 49 -13.21 -12.74 2.78
CA ALA A 49 -12.71 -11.48 3.32
C ALA A 49 -13.60 -10.31 2.88
N SER A 50 -13.80 -9.39 3.79
CA SER A 50 -14.52 -8.15 3.49
C SER A 50 -13.65 -7.26 2.61
N PRO A 51 -14.27 -6.34 1.83
CA PRO A 51 -13.49 -5.31 1.14
C PRO A 51 -12.65 -4.52 2.14
N TYR A 52 -11.51 -4.05 1.68
CA TYR A 52 -10.59 -3.24 2.49
C TYR A 52 -10.01 -3.97 3.70
N THR A 53 -9.92 -5.31 3.62
CA THR A 53 -9.24 -6.09 4.65
C THR A 53 -7.75 -5.84 4.59
N ALA A 54 -7.13 -5.53 5.73
CA ALA A 54 -5.70 -5.29 5.79
C ALA A 54 -4.92 -6.59 5.58
N VAL A 55 -3.88 -6.55 4.75
CA VAL A 55 -3.04 -7.69 4.43
C VAL A 55 -1.59 -7.30 4.73
N PRO A 56 -0.85 -8.11 5.50
CA PRO A 56 0.56 -7.79 5.75
C PRO A 56 1.36 -7.86 4.45
N ALA A 57 2.26 -6.91 4.27
CA ALA A 57 3.05 -6.84 3.06
C ALA A 57 4.41 -6.23 3.36
N GLN A 58 5.42 -6.68 2.62
CA GLN A 58 6.73 -6.06 2.65
C GLN A 58 7.04 -5.53 1.27
N LEU A 59 7.28 -4.24 1.18
CA LEU A 59 7.41 -3.55 -0.09
C LEU A 59 8.65 -2.67 -0.10
N LYS A 60 9.27 -2.58 -1.26
CA LYS A 60 10.31 -1.59 -1.50
C LYS A 60 9.63 -0.41 -2.17
N VAL A 61 9.66 0.74 -1.53
CA VAL A 61 8.89 1.90 -1.96
C VAL A 61 9.77 3.14 -2.07
N ARG A 62 9.34 4.06 -2.92
CA ARG A 62 9.92 5.39 -3.02
C ARG A 62 8.94 6.38 -2.40
N LEU A 63 9.43 7.18 -1.45
CA LEU A 63 8.59 8.18 -0.79
C LEU A 63 8.48 9.41 -1.67
N LYS A 64 7.26 9.88 -1.88
CA LYS A 64 6.98 11.00 -2.80
C LYS A 64 6.30 12.15 -2.13
N GLY A 65 6.12 12.33 -0.99
CA GLY A 65 5.47 13.46 -0.38
C GLY A 65 3.95 13.50 -0.63
N PRO A 66 3.28 14.48 -0.03
CA PRO A 66 1.81 14.52 -0.09
C PRO A 66 1.30 14.91 -1.48
N ALA A 67 0.18 14.31 -1.84
CA ALA A 67 -0.54 14.68 -3.06
C ALA A 67 -1.41 15.90 -2.78
N THR A 68 -1.72 16.65 -3.84
CA THR A 68 -2.51 17.87 -3.71
C THR A 68 -3.94 17.72 -4.20
N GLU A 69 -4.27 16.59 -4.81
CA GLU A 69 -5.63 16.38 -5.31
C GLU A 69 -5.94 14.89 -5.41
N GLY A 70 -7.21 14.57 -5.54
CA GLY A 70 -7.70 13.20 -5.62
C GLY A 70 -7.74 12.52 -4.27
N PHE A 71 -7.99 11.21 -4.27
CA PHE A 71 -8.06 10.45 -3.02
C PHE A 71 -6.74 10.46 -2.26
N ALA A 72 -5.63 10.52 -3.00
CA ALA A 72 -4.31 10.52 -2.38
C ALA A 72 -4.07 11.74 -1.51
N ALA A 73 -4.74 12.85 -1.77
CA ALA A 73 -4.57 14.08 -1.00
C ALA A 73 -5.07 13.95 0.44
N GLU A 74 -5.89 12.94 0.72
CA GLU A 74 -6.38 12.71 2.08
C GLU A 74 -5.39 11.95 2.95
N TYR A 75 -4.28 11.52 2.38
CA TYR A 75 -3.24 10.76 3.09
C TYR A 75 -2.05 11.64 3.39
N ASP A 76 -1.23 11.23 4.36
CA ASP A 76 -0.09 12.03 4.79
C ASP A 76 1.05 12.06 3.78
N GLY A 77 1.01 11.19 2.80
CA GLY A 77 2.00 11.18 1.74
C GLY A 77 1.71 10.07 0.76
N VAL A 78 2.55 9.97 -0.27
CA VAL A 78 2.40 8.97 -1.32
C VAL A 78 3.66 8.11 -1.35
N MET A 79 3.47 6.79 -1.46
CA MET A 79 4.55 5.84 -1.68
C MET A 79 4.37 5.19 -3.03
N GLU A 80 5.44 5.16 -3.83
CA GLU A 80 5.43 4.45 -5.10
C GLU A 80 6.14 3.12 -4.92
N VAL A 81 5.50 2.02 -5.30
CA VAL A 81 6.09 0.69 -5.17
C VAL A 81 7.17 0.52 -6.23
N VAL A 82 8.38 0.22 -5.77
CA VAL A 82 9.51 -0.10 -6.64
C VAL A 82 9.61 -1.60 -6.84
N GLU A 83 9.39 -2.36 -5.76
CA GLU A 83 9.46 -3.81 -5.80
C GLU A 83 8.54 -4.39 -4.74
N ILE A 84 7.85 -5.47 -5.08
CA ILE A 84 7.01 -6.20 -4.13
C ILE A 84 7.83 -7.36 -3.59
N LEU A 85 8.09 -7.34 -2.27
CA LEU A 85 8.91 -8.37 -1.65
C LEU A 85 8.04 -9.50 -1.11
N SER A 86 6.91 -9.18 -0.47
CA SER A 86 5.94 -10.18 -0.05
C SER A 86 4.59 -9.53 0.17
N VAL A 87 3.52 -10.33 0.00
CA VAL A 87 2.16 -9.91 0.30
C VAL A 87 1.46 -11.09 0.95
N GLY A 88 0.83 -10.84 2.11
CA GLY A 88 0.12 -11.89 2.82
C GLY A 88 0.98 -12.66 3.81
N LYS A 89 2.15 -12.14 4.12
CA LYS A 89 3.06 -12.83 5.06
C LYS A 89 3.59 -11.88 6.11
#